data_8f2cbbb800bdc67c449f873061843069
#
_entry.id   8f2cbbb800bdc67c449f873061843069
#
_cell.length_a   1.000
_cell.length_b   1.000
_cell.length_c   1.000
_cell.angle_alpha   90.00
_cell.angle_beta   90.00
_cell.angle_gamma   90.00
#
_symmetry.space_group_name_H-M   'P 1'
#
loop_
_entity.id
_entity.type
_entity.pdbx_description
1 polymer ?
#
loop_
_entity_poly.entity_id
_entity_poly.type
_entity_poly.pdbx_seq_one_letter_code
_entity_poly.pdbx_strand_id
1 'polypeptide(L)'
;MRLDKSSKHKCTFLLCWAMASLLITSPAWTATQVDLATAVQGELRSTIEGNCNLPDGMKLIVRVTRKESAFKSDTPVEVQSGHFAVGPLMQGNADLNPGEYHVEIMSVHPTDQPDAVRAAIGQKGQALQGPLTRRYSGATWVRVLTTFQIGRAANPELDEARREQVRLSQTRWWRKNCTEICSGGERYAEERGEAFDRPACFKTCIANPPSVSRDGAVNGPP
;
A
#
# COMPACT_ATOMS: atom_id res chain seq x y z
N MET A 1 -36.84 83.92 -16.16
CA MET A 1 -36.04 83.08 -17.02
C MET A 1 -35.11 82.30 -16.14
N ARG A 2 -35.44 81.05 -15.75
CA ARG A 2 -34.61 80.18 -14.89
C ARG A 2 -34.17 79.00 -15.78
N LEU A 3 -32.87 78.87 -15.96
CA LEU A 3 -32.27 77.75 -16.66
C LEU A 3 -32.00 76.64 -15.64
N ASP A 4 -32.59 75.52 -15.90
CA ASP A 4 -32.43 74.26 -15.15
C ASP A 4 -31.06 73.61 -15.51
N LYS A 5 -30.28 73.29 -14.50
CA LYS A 5 -28.92 72.74 -14.59
C LYS A 5 -28.88 71.45 -13.78
N SER A 6 -29.52 70.40 -14.34
CA SER A 6 -29.41 69.05 -13.72
C SER A 6 -29.52 68.01 -14.79
N SER A 7 -28.40 67.46 -15.22
CA SER A 7 -28.32 66.09 -15.72
C SER A 7 -26.90 65.77 -16.28
N LYS A 8 -25.92 65.54 -15.46
CA LYS A 8 -24.64 64.92 -15.92
C LYS A 8 -23.92 64.16 -14.81
N HIS A 9 -24.51 63.21 -14.16
CA HIS A 9 -23.74 62.28 -13.30
C HIS A 9 -24.41 60.91 -13.11
N LYS A 10 -24.89 60.25 -14.14
CA LYS A 10 -25.47 58.91 -14.02
C LYS A 10 -24.91 57.87 -15.00
N CYS A 11 -23.72 58.03 -15.57
CA CYS A 11 -23.23 57.11 -16.58
C CYS A 11 -21.87 56.46 -16.29
N THR A 12 -21.31 56.58 -15.06
CA THR A 12 -19.94 56.10 -14.79
C THR A 12 -19.91 54.95 -13.79
N PHE A 13 -21.06 54.47 -13.26
CA PHE A 13 -21.07 53.41 -12.26
C PHE A 13 -21.44 52.01 -12.78
N LEU A 14 -21.78 51.85 -14.05
CA LEU A 14 -22.20 50.56 -14.63
C LEU A 14 -21.09 49.83 -15.40
N LEU A 15 -19.90 50.41 -15.57
CA LEU A 15 -18.80 49.78 -16.32
C LEU A 15 -17.76 49.09 -15.43
N CYS A 16 -17.85 49.17 -14.11
CA CYS A 16 -16.87 48.54 -13.19
C CYS A 16 -17.25 47.14 -12.66
N TRP A 17 -18.44 46.64 -12.98
CA TRP A 17 -18.90 45.33 -12.48
C TRP A 17 -18.75 44.19 -13.48
N ALA A 18 -18.27 44.42 -14.70
CA ALA A 18 -18.13 43.42 -15.74
C ALA A 18 -16.74 42.72 -15.82
N MET A 19 -15.78 43.08 -14.96
CA MET A 19 -14.40 42.58 -15.05
C MET A 19 -13.99 41.66 -13.88
N ALA A 20 -14.91 41.17 -13.04
CA ALA A 20 -14.56 40.37 -11.87
C ALA A 20 -14.99 38.91 -11.96
N SER A 21 -15.29 38.39 -13.15
CA SER A 21 -15.56 36.95 -13.35
C SER A 21 -14.38 36.30 -14.06
N LEU A 22 -13.15 36.45 -13.55
CA LEU A 22 -12.09 35.51 -13.85
C LEU A 22 -12.50 34.19 -13.18
N LEU A 23 -13.11 33.34 -13.96
CA LEU A 23 -13.37 31.93 -13.63
C LEU A 23 -12.05 31.29 -13.22
N ILE A 24 -11.85 31.12 -11.92
CA ILE A 24 -10.86 30.22 -11.36
C ILE A 24 -11.35 28.82 -11.76
N THR A 25 -11.00 28.37 -12.96
CA THR A 25 -11.17 26.99 -13.37
C THR A 25 -10.18 26.17 -12.55
N SER A 26 -10.61 25.77 -11.35
CA SER A 26 -9.90 24.71 -10.61
C SER A 26 -9.85 23.49 -11.53
N PRO A 27 -8.68 22.88 -11.75
CA PRO A 27 -8.60 21.65 -12.51
C PRO A 27 -9.51 20.63 -11.84
N ALA A 28 -10.63 20.33 -12.46
CA ALA A 28 -11.51 19.26 -12.02
C ALA A 28 -10.80 17.94 -12.38
N TRP A 29 -10.15 17.34 -11.41
CA TRP A 29 -9.54 16.03 -11.56
C TRP A 29 -10.65 15.02 -11.65
N THR A 30 -10.77 14.39 -12.80
CA THR A 30 -11.73 13.30 -12.99
C THR A 30 -11.35 12.17 -12.04
N ALA A 31 -12.25 11.80 -11.15
CA ALA A 31 -12.06 10.66 -10.27
C ALA A 31 -11.90 9.38 -11.10
N THR A 32 -10.80 8.67 -10.91
CA THR A 32 -10.55 7.40 -11.60
C THR A 32 -10.81 6.25 -10.64
N GLN A 33 -11.86 5.49 -10.92
CA GLN A 33 -12.10 4.21 -10.24
C GLN A 33 -10.98 3.27 -10.63
N VAL A 34 -10.15 2.87 -9.67
CA VAL A 34 -9.02 1.96 -9.93
C VAL A 34 -9.55 0.55 -10.20
N ASP A 35 -9.22 0.01 -11.36
CA ASP A 35 -9.43 -1.37 -11.74
C ASP A 35 -8.07 -2.01 -12.06
N LEU A 36 -7.81 -3.21 -11.50
CA LEU A 36 -6.59 -3.94 -11.67
C LEU A 36 -6.86 -5.43 -11.54
N ALA A 37 -6.63 -6.16 -12.61
CA ALA A 37 -6.70 -7.61 -12.67
C ALA A 37 -5.29 -8.18 -12.83
N THR A 38 -5.01 -9.30 -12.15
CA THR A 38 -3.72 -9.99 -12.22
C THR A 38 -3.90 -11.43 -12.66
N ALA A 39 -2.96 -11.90 -13.46
CA ALA A 39 -2.82 -13.31 -13.83
C ALA A 39 -1.39 -13.77 -13.51
N VAL A 40 -1.26 -15.02 -13.08
CA VAL A 40 0.04 -15.66 -12.90
C VAL A 40 0.18 -16.72 -13.97
N GLN A 41 1.25 -16.63 -14.76
CA GLN A 41 1.55 -17.55 -15.85
C GLN A 41 2.81 -18.37 -15.53
N GLY A 42 2.83 -19.61 -15.96
CA GLY A 42 3.93 -20.54 -15.74
C GLY A 42 3.80 -21.30 -14.40
N GLU A 43 4.49 -22.40 -14.31
CA GLU A 43 4.48 -23.23 -13.10
C GLU A 43 5.63 -22.89 -12.16
N LEU A 44 6.86 -23.30 -12.49
CA LEU A 44 8.03 -23.15 -11.62
C LEU A 44 8.74 -21.81 -11.80
N ARG A 45 8.58 -21.17 -12.96
CA ARG A 45 9.09 -19.81 -13.30
C ARG A 45 7.92 -18.91 -13.63
N SER A 46 7.20 -18.53 -12.59
CA SER A 46 5.98 -17.77 -12.77
C SER A 46 6.27 -16.33 -13.15
N THR A 47 5.45 -15.79 -14.05
CA THR A 47 5.38 -14.38 -14.38
C THR A 47 4.05 -13.84 -13.85
N ILE A 48 4.06 -12.69 -13.21
CA ILE A 48 2.87 -11.98 -12.79
C ILE A 48 2.59 -10.91 -13.82
N GLU A 49 1.44 -10.99 -14.46
CA GLU A 49 0.97 -9.98 -15.41
C GLU A 49 -0.24 -9.25 -14.81
N GLY A 50 -0.33 -7.97 -15.04
CA GLY A 50 -1.45 -7.16 -14.61
C GLY A 50 -2.01 -6.29 -15.72
N ASN A 51 -3.34 -6.23 -15.79
CA ASN A 51 -4.09 -5.29 -16.62
C ASN A 51 -4.75 -4.26 -15.69
N CYS A 52 -4.61 -2.98 -16.00
CA CYS A 52 -5.14 -1.92 -15.18
C CYS A 52 -5.51 -0.68 -15.99
N ASN A 53 -6.29 0.19 -15.39
CA ASN A 53 -6.63 1.51 -15.93
C ASN A 53 -5.80 2.64 -15.34
N LEU A 54 -4.62 2.31 -14.78
CA LEU A 54 -3.69 3.29 -14.23
C LEU A 54 -2.95 4.03 -15.35
N PRO A 55 -2.53 5.28 -15.11
CA PRO A 55 -1.79 6.06 -16.12
C PRO A 55 -0.49 5.38 -16.54
N ASP A 56 -0.15 5.49 -17.81
CA ASP A 56 1.14 5.04 -18.34
C ASP A 56 2.30 5.73 -17.63
N GLY A 57 3.37 4.97 -17.38
CA GLY A 57 4.52 5.42 -16.60
C GLY A 57 4.28 5.39 -15.08
N MET A 58 3.10 4.97 -14.61
CA MET A 58 2.87 4.85 -13.18
C MET A 58 3.75 3.76 -12.59
N LYS A 59 4.54 4.15 -11.56
CA LYS A 59 5.46 3.24 -10.88
C LYS A 59 4.75 2.43 -9.83
N LEU A 60 4.92 1.12 -9.91
CA LEU A 60 4.41 0.15 -8.95
C LEU A 60 5.57 -0.66 -8.36
N ILE A 61 5.33 -1.23 -7.20
CA ILE A 61 6.19 -2.25 -6.58
C ILE A 61 5.36 -3.51 -6.47
N VAL A 62 5.82 -4.58 -7.09
CA VAL A 62 5.24 -5.91 -6.93
C VAL A 62 6.08 -6.69 -5.94
N ARG A 63 5.51 -6.92 -4.77
CA ARG A 63 6.09 -7.70 -3.70
C ARG A 63 5.55 -9.10 -3.73
N VAL A 64 6.43 -10.09 -3.78
CA VAL A 64 6.07 -11.49 -3.69
C VAL A 64 6.72 -12.09 -2.46
N THR A 65 5.92 -12.71 -1.62
CA THR A 65 6.40 -13.35 -0.40
C THR A 65 5.83 -14.76 -0.30
N ARG A 66 6.56 -15.65 0.37
CA ARG A 66 6.08 -16.98 0.69
C ARG A 66 6.09 -17.18 2.20
N LYS A 67 4.95 -17.56 2.75
CA LYS A 67 4.74 -17.65 4.20
C LYS A 67 5.59 -18.73 4.86
N GLU A 68 5.82 -19.84 4.15
CA GLU A 68 6.56 -21.00 4.65
C GLU A 68 8.08 -20.88 4.48
N SER A 69 8.57 -19.78 3.90
CA SER A 69 10.00 -19.55 3.69
C SER A 69 10.32 -18.07 3.86
N ALA A 70 11.61 -17.76 3.91
CA ALA A 70 12.07 -16.37 3.91
C ALA A 70 12.06 -15.74 2.50
N PHE A 71 11.38 -16.35 1.52
CA PHE A 71 11.31 -15.81 0.16
C PHE A 71 10.60 -14.46 0.17
N LYS A 72 11.29 -13.47 -0.38
CA LYS A 72 10.77 -12.13 -0.61
C LYS A 72 11.41 -11.58 -1.88
N SER A 73 10.58 -11.08 -2.78
CA SER A 73 11.01 -10.35 -3.97
C SER A 73 10.22 -9.04 -4.03
N ASP A 74 10.92 -7.92 -4.11
CA ASP A 74 10.33 -6.59 -4.32
C ASP A 74 10.82 -6.11 -5.71
N THR A 75 9.94 -6.08 -6.69
CA THR A 75 10.27 -5.73 -8.07
C THR A 75 9.56 -4.43 -8.47
N PRO A 76 10.29 -3.35 -8.76
CA PRO A 76 9.70 -2.15 -9.33
C PRO A 76 9.31 -2.39 -10.80
N VAL A 77 8.12 -1.90 -11.16
CA VAL A 77 7.60 -1.95 -12.54
C VAL A 77 6.90 -0.65 -12.89
N GLU A 78 6.74 -0.40 -14.17
CA GLU A 78 5.98 0.73 -14.70
C GLU A 78 4.82 0.23 -15.55
N VAL A 79 3.69 0.90 -15.44
CA VAL A 79 2.52 0.65 -16.29
C VAL A 79 2.81 1.14 -17.69
N GLN A 80 2.56 0.30 -18.69
CA GLN A 80 2.70 0.61 -20.12
C GLN A 80 1.45 0.15 -20.86
N SER A 81 0.74 1.07 -21.49
CA SER A 81 -0.52 0.78 -22.21
C SER A 81 -1.53 -0.02 -21.37
N GLY A 82 -1.63 0.33 -20.08
CA GLY A 82 -2.52 -0.35 -19.15
C GLY A 82 -2.04 -1.74 -18.68
N HIS A 83 -0.79 -2.11 -18.93
CA HIS A 83 -0.21 -3.40 -18.57
C HIS A 83 1.07 -3.26 -17.74
N PHE A 84 1.38 -4.27 -16.97
CA PHE A 84 2.70 -4.48 -16.38
C PHE A 84 2.99 -5.98 -16.25
N ALA A 85 4.27 -6.35 -16.21
CA ALA A 85 4.69 -7.73 -16.02
C ALA A 85 5.92 -7.80 -15.11
N VAL A 86 5.96 -8.83 -14.26
CA VAL A 86 7.08 -9.15 -13.36
C VAL A 86 7.41 -10.61 -13.48
N GLY A 87 8.65 -10.91 -13.78
CA GLY A 87 9.12 -12.26 -13.87
C GLY A 87 10.22 -12.46 -14.92
N PRO A 88 10.70 -13.67 -15.08
CA PRO A 88 10.31 -14.86 -14.29
C PRO A 88 10.75 -14.75 -12.83
N LEU A 89 9.87 -15.13 -11.91
CA LEU A 89 10.17 -15.16 -10.48
C LEU A 89 11.07 -16.35 -10.19
N MET A 90 12.19 -16.11 -9.47
CA MET A 90 13.17 -17.14 -9.12
C MET A 90 13.62 -16.97 -7.68
N GLN A 91 14.01 -18.07 -7.04
CA GLN A 91 14.65 -18.04 -5.72
C GLN A 91 16.17 -18.18 -5.90
N GLY A 92 16.85 -17.02 -6.01
CA GLY A 92 18.23 -16.99 -6.49
C GLY A 92 18.29 -17.43 -7.96
N ASN A 93 19.05 -18.49 -8.27
CA ASN A 93 19.14 -19.06 -9.61
C ASN A 93 18.23 -20.30 -9.80
N ALA A 94 17.43 -20.64 -8.78
CA ALA A 94 16.54 -21.80 -8.81
C ALA A 94 15.09 -21.39 -9.07
N ASP A 95 14.32 -22.36 -9.52
CA ASP A 95 12.88 -22.24 -9.66
C ASP A 95 12.19 -21.99 -8.30
N LEU A 96 10.98 -21.46 -8.32
CA LEU A 96 10.19 -21.28 -7.13
C LEU A 96 9.83 -22.64 -6.49
N ASN A 97 9.95 -22.73 -5.18
CA ASN A 97 9.52 -23.91 -4.45
C ASN A 97 7.98 -24.06 -4.49
N PRO A 98 7.45 -25.29 -4.50
CA PRO A 98 6.00 -25.50 -4.37
C PRO A 98 5.44 -24.83 -3.09
N GLY A 99 4.26 -24.26 -3.17
CA GLY A 99 3.57 -23.62 -2.05
C GLY A 99 2.77 -22.39 -2.42
N GLU A 100 2.15 -21.78 -1.43
CA GLU A 100 1.35 -20.55 -1.59
C GLU A 100 2.23 -19.31 -1.52
N TYR A 101 2.04 -18.42 -2.49
CA TYR A 101 2.72 -17.14 -2.59
C TYR A 101 1.73 -16.00 -2.46
N HIS A 102 2.08 -15.01 -1.67
CA HIS A 102 1.32 -13.78 -1.52
C HIS A 102 1.94 -12.70 -2.40
N VAL A 103 1.09 -12.06 -3.18
CA VAL A 103 1.46 -10.94 -4.05
C VAL A 103 0.83 -9.67 -3.52
N GLU A 104 1.63 -8.67 -3.27
CA GLU A 104 1.20 -7.33 -2.94
C GLU A 104 1.67 -6.37 -4.04
N ILE A 105 0.73 -5.71 -4.70
CA ILE A 105 1.02 -4.71 -5.71
C ILE A 105 0.69 -3.35 -5.12
N MET A 106 1.69 -2.49 -5.06
CA MET A 106 1.55 -1.16 -4.45
C MET A 106 2.06 -0.10 -5.42
N SER A 107 1.38 1.04 -5.52
CA SER A 107 2.00 2.20 -6.14
C SER A 107 3.08 2.78 -5.23
N VAL A 108 4.12 3.38 -5.81
CA VAL A 108 5.02 4.23 -5.03
C VAL A 108 4.27 5.48 -4.56
N HIS A 109 4.85 6.21 -3.61
CA HIS A 109 4.21 7.42 -3.09
C HIS A 109 3.89 8.40 -4.24
N PRO A 110 2.75 9.09 -4.23
CA PRO A 110 2.37 10.01 -5.31
C PRO A 110 3.43 11.05 -5.66
N THR A 111 4.21 11.55 -4.68
CA THR A 111 5.31 12.49 -4.93
C THR A 111 6.48 11.89 -5.69
N ASP A 112 6.65 10.57 -5.67
CA ASP A 112 7.74 9.84 -6.31
C ASP A 112 7.35 9.32 -7.71
N GLN A 113 6.11 9.60 -8.11
CA GLN A 113 5.60 9.32 -9.45
C GLN A 113 6.13 10.35 -10.47
N PRO A 114 6.26 9.98 -11.75
CA PRO A 114 6.56 10.91 -12.82
C PRO A 114 5.57 12.08 -12.89
N ASP A 115 6.01 13.23 -13.40
CA ASP A 115 5.18 14.44 -13.48
C ASP A 115 3.86 14.22 -14.24
N ALA A 116 3.91 13.49 -15.36
CA ALA A 116 2.73 13.15 -16.15
C ALA A 116 1.73 12.33 -15.35
N VAL A 117 2.21 11.36 -14.56
CA VAL A 117 1.38 10.55 -13.69
C VAL A 117 0.80 11.41 -12.56
N ARG A 118 1.61 12.27 -11.92
CA ARG A 118 1.13 13.21 -10.90
C ARG A 118 0.07 14.18 -11.44
N ALA A 119 0.23 14.61 -12.68
CA ALA A 119 -0.79 15.44 -13.34
C ALA A 119 -2.13 14.71 -13.48
N ALA A 120 -2.10 13.40 -13.74
CA ALA A 120 -3.30 12.57 -13.91
C ALA A 120 -3.94 12.18 -12.56
N ILE A 121 -3.14 11.71 -11.59
CA ILE A 121 -3.68 11.19 -10.32
C ILE A 121 -3.78 12.25 -9.22
N GLY A 122 -3.12 13.38 -9.38
CA GLY A 122 -2.98 14.44 -8.37
C GLY A 122 -1.74 14.29 -7.51
N GLN A 123 -1.28 15.42 -6.95
CA GLN A 123 -0.06 15.50 -6.12
C GLN A 123 -0.08 14.55 -4.91
N LYS A 124 -1.25 14.20 -4.44
CA LYS A 124 -1.47 13.27 -3.31
C LYS A 124 -2.27 12.02 -3.73
N GLY A 125 -2.40 11.75 -5.03
CA GLY A 125 -3.18 10.64 -5.53
C GLY A 125 -4.69 10.79 -5.35
N GLN A 126 -5.20 12.03 -5.17
CA GLN A 126 -6.60 12.27 -4.82
C GLN A 126 -7.61 11.90 -5.91
N ALA A 127 -7.17 11.76 -7.16
CA ALA A 127 -8.02 11.26 -8.23
C ALA A 127 -8.23 9.74 -8.19
N LEU A 128 -7.37 9.00 -7.48
CA LEU A 128 -7.49 7.55 -7.34
C LEU A 128 -8.60 7.21 -6.35
N GLN A 129 -9.56 6.37 -6.78
CA GLN A 129 -10.70 5.97 -5.96
C GLN A 129 -10.97 4.46 -6.09
N GLY A 130 -11.79 3.94 -5.18
CA GLY A 130 -12.25 2.56 -5.23
C GLY A 130 -11.63 1.63 -4.19
N PRO A 131 -12.04 0.35 -4.18
CA PRO A 131 -11.68 -0.61 -3.14
C PRO A 131 -10.18 -0.99 -3.15
N LEU A 132 -9.49 -0.78 -4.28
CA LEU A 132 -8.07 -1.05 -4.46
C LEU A 132 -7.18 0.11 -4.02
N THR A 133 -7.76 1.15 -3.41
CA THR A 133 -7.01 2.30 -2.91
C THR A 133 -6.94 2.29 -1.39
N ARG A 134 -5.86 2.87 -0.86
CA ARG A 134 -5.67 3.10 0.58
C ARG A 134 -5.22 4.53 0.80
N ARG A 135 -5.79 5.16 1.81
CA ARG A 135 -5.42 6.51 2.22
C ARG A 135 -4.60 6.46 3.51
N TYR A 136 -3.41 7.04 3.44
CA TYR A 136 -2.52 7.14 4.60
C TYR A 136 -1.74 8.46 4.55
N SER A 137 -1.59 9.15 5.68
CA SER A 137 -0.88 10.45 5.79
C SER A 137 -1.31 11.49 4.75
N GLY A 138 -2.61 11.50 4.38
CA GLY A 138 -3.16 12.46 3.42
C GLY A 138 -2.88 12.15 1.95
N ALA A 139 -2.20 11.06 1.64
CA ALA A 139 -1.99 10.55 0.28
C ALA A 139 -2.86 9.32 0.01
N THR A 140 -3.19 9.08 -1.25
CA THR A 140 -3.93 7.90 -1.71
C THR A 140 -3.02 7.04 -2.59
N TRP A 141 -3.00 5.74 -2.33
CA TRP A 141 -2.14 4.74 -2.96
C TRP A 141 -3.00 3.64 -3.53
N VAL A 142 -2.52 3.00 -4.58
CA VAL A 142 -3.07 1.72 -5.04
C VAL A 142 -2.44 0.60 -4.21
N ARG A 143 -3.26 -0.34 -3.74
CA ARG A 143 -2.80 -1.54 -3.04
C ARG A 143 -3.71 -2.71 -3.36
N VAL A 144 -3.14 -3.74 -3.97
CA VAL A 144 -3.82 -4.98 -4.32
C VAL A 144 -3.11 -6.13 -3.65
N LEU A 145 -3.88 -7.05 -3.07
CA LEU A 145 -3.40 -8.27 -2.47
C LEU A 145 -4.02 -9.45 -3.20
N THR A 146 -3.21 -10.39 -3.62
CA THR A 146 -3.64 -11.64 -4.23
C THR A 146 -2.71 -12.78 -3.84
N THR A 147 -3.07 -14.01 -4.17
CA THR A 147 -2.25 -15.19 -3.92
C THR A 147 -2.20 -16.07 -5.15
N PHE A 148 -1.14 -16.83 -5.28
CA PHE A 148 -1.05 -17.90 -6.28
C PHE A 148 -0.36 -19.12 -5.70
N GLN A 149 -0.59 -20.26 -6.32
CA GLN A 149 -0.07 -21.54 -5.89
C GLN A 149 0.92 -22.07 -6.92
N ILE A 150 2.13 -22.43 -6.48
CA ILE A 150 3.12 -23.16 -7.27
C ILE A 150 3.04 -24.63 -6.91
N GLY A 151 2.75 -25.48 -7.89
CA GLY A 151 2.71 -26.93 -7.73
C GLY A 151 1.86 -27.39 -6.54
N ARG A 152 1.64 -28.67 -6.43
CA ARG A 152 1.14 -29.29 -5.21
C ARG A 152 2.34 -29.93 -4.53
N ALA A 153 2.60 -29.63 -3.26
CA ALA A 153 3.64 -30.33 -2.54
C ALA A 153 3.42 -31.85 -2.69
N ALA A 154 4.42 -32.51 -3.25
CA ALA A 154 4.29 -33.92 -3.65
C ALA A 154 4.29 -34.87 -2.45
N ASN A 155 4.52 -34.38 -1.22
CA ASN A 155 4.61 -35.22 -0.03
C ASN A 155 3.96 -34.56 1.19
N PRO A 156 2.80 -35.06 1.67
CA PRO A 156 2.10 -34.52 2.82
C PRO A 156 2.94 -34.56 4.13
N GLU A 157 3.84 -35.54 4.29
CA GLU A 157 4.72 -35.63 5.47
C GLU A 157 5.77 -34.49 5.48
N LEU A 158 6.32 -34.16 4.30
CA LEU A 158 7.23 -33.00 4.17
C LEU A 158 6.50 -31.68 4.44
N ASP A 159 5.22 -31.59 4.09
CA ASP A 159 4.40 -30.42 4.34
C ASP A 159 4.07 -30.26 5.83
N GLU A 160 3.87 -31.36 6.53
CA GLU A 160 3.65 -31.34 7.97
C GLU A 160 4.92 -30.96 8.74
N ALA A 161 6.05 -31.59 8.39
CA ALA A 161 7.35 -31.25 8.95
C ALA A 161 7.72 -29.77 8.70
N ARG A 162 7.42 -29.27 7.51
CA ARG A 162 7.65 -27.87 7.15
C ARG A 162 6.72 -26.93 7.90
N ARG A 163 5.43 -27.26 8.04
CA ARG A 163 4.48 -26.47 8.87
C ARG A 163 4.94 -26.39 10.31
N GLU A 164 5.43 -27.50 10.85
CA GLU A 164 5.98 -27.54 12.20
C GLU A 164 7.24 -26.68 12.33
N GLN A 165 8.14 -26.72 11.35
CA GLN A 165 9.34 -25.86 11.34
C GLN A 165 8.98 -24.38 11.28
N VAL A 166 7.97 -24.01 10.47
CA VAL A 166 7.43 -22.63 10.42
C VAL A 166 6.84 -22.24 11.76
N ARG A 167 6.03 -23.10 12.36
CA ARG A 167 5.45 -22.86 13.69
C ARG A 167 6.52 -22.61 14.76
N LEU A 168 7.57 -23.42 14.76
CA LEU A 168 8.70 -23.26 15.68
C LEU A 168 9.48 -21.98 15.43
N SER A 169 9.69 -21.61 14.16
CA SER A 169 10.37 -20.35 13.81
C SER A 169 9.56 -19.12 14.21
N GLN A 170 8.24 -19.14 13.99
CA GLN A 170 7.33 -18.07 14.42
C GLN A 170 7.31 -17.94 15.95
N THR A 171 7.25 -19.06 16.67
CA THR A 171 7.31 -19.05 18.13
C THR A 171 8.63 -18.45 18.65
N ARG A 172 9.77 -18.81 18.01
CA ARG A 172 11.09 -18.27 18.37
C ARG A 172 11.16 -16.77 18.08
N TRP A 173 10.68 -16.34 16.92
CA TRP A 173 10.63 -14.94 16.52
C TRP A 173 9.75 -14.13 17.49
N TRP A 174 8.56 -14.64 17.83
CA TRP A 174 7.65 -13.97 18.77
C TRP A 174 8.26 -13.85 20.16
N ARG A 175 8.90 -14.90 20.64
CA ARG A 175 9.61 -14.90 21.94
C ARG A 175 10.72 -13.83 21.97
N LYS A 176 11.47 -13.68 20.87
CA LYS A 176 12.46 -12.62 20.73
C LYS A 176 11.82 -11.24 20.80
N ASN A 177 10.75 -11.01 20.06
CA ASN A 177 10.03 -9.73 20.06
C ASN A 177 9.45 -9.39 21.45
N CYS A 178 8.87 -10.35 22.16
CA CYS A 178 8.42 -10.15 23.54
C CYS A 178 9.56 -9.72 24.46
N THR A 179 10.76 -10.27 24.28
CA THR A 179 11.93 -9.85 25.05
C THR A 179 12.27 -8.38 24.79
N GLU A 180 12.27 -7.96 23.53
CA GLU A 180 12.54 -6.58 23.14
C GLU A 180 11.47 -5.60 23.64
N ILE A 181 10.19 -5.95 23.49
CA ILE A 181 9.05 -5.15 23.96
C ILE A 181 9.11 -4.93 25.46
N CYS A 182 9.32 -6.00 26.24
CA CYS A 182 9.34 -5.91 27.71
C CYS A 182 10.60 -5.23 28.23
N SER A 183 11.74 -5.36 27.54
CA SER A 183 12.95 -4.59 27.88
C SER A 183 12.81 -3.11 27.55
N GLY A 184 12.08 -2.77 26.50
CA GLY A 184 11.72 -1.39 26.18
C GLY A 184 10.81 -0.77 27.22
N GLY A 185 9.78 -1.52 27.65
CA GLY A 185 8.86 -1.10 28.72
C GLY A 185 9.55 -0.88 30.07
N GLU A 186 10.50 -1.75 30.43
CA GLU A 186 11.29 -1.60 31.66
C GLU A 186 12.11 -0.30 31.64
N ARG A 187 12.84 -0.01 30.55
CA ARG A 187 13.61 1.23 30.41
C ARG A 187 12.72 2.47 30.47
N TYR A 188 11.57 2.42 29.83
CA TYR A 188 10.61 3.53 29.86
C TYR A 188 10.04 3.80 31.24
N ALA A 189 9.76 2.74 32.02
CA ALA A 189 9.30 2.84 33.40
C ALA A 189 10.40 3.39 34.33
N GLU A 190 11.67 2.95 34.15
CA GLU A 190 12.82 3.46 34.89
C GLU A 190 13.01 4.98 34.69
N GLU A 191 12.90 5.47 33.44
CA GLU A 191 12.99 6.91 33.14
C GLU A 191 11.91 7.74 33.84
N ARG A 192 10.78 7.13 34.19
CA ARG A 192 9.64 7.77 34.89
C ARG A 192 9.60 7.50 36.37
N GLY A 193 10.51 6.69 36.88
CA GLY A 193 10.49 6.27 38.29
C GLY A 193 9.33 5.34 38.64
N GLU A 194 8.78 4.62 37.66
CA GLU A 194 7.67 3.70 37.81
C GLU A 194 8.16 2.26 37.99
N ALA A 195 7.43 1.45 38.77
CA ALA A 195 7.74 0.03 38.92
C ALA A 195 7.27 -0.75 37.68
N PHE A 196 8.12 -1.64 37.17
CA PHE A 196 7.82 -2.49 36.02
C PHE A 196 8.12 -3.95 36.32
N ASP A 197 7.13 -4.83 36.12
CA ASP A 197 7.29 -6.28 36.27
C ASP A 197 7.58 -6.92 34.91
N ARG A 198 8.87 -7.01 34.55
CA ARG A 198 9.34 -7.60 33.31
C ARG A 198 8.95 -9.08 33.15
N PRO A 199 9.04 -9.96 34.17
CA PRO A 199 8.54 -11.33 34.11
C PRO A 199 7.06 -11.42 33.78
N ALA A 200 6.22 -10.61 34.41
CA ALA A 200 4.78 -10.57 34.13
C ALA A 200 4.49 -10.08 32.71
N CYS A 201 5.17 -9.01 32.25
CA CYS A 201 5.08 -8.54 30.87
C CYS A 201 5.42 -9.66 29.88
N PHE A 202 6.53 -10.34 30.06
CA PHE A 202 6.99 -11.40 29.16
C PHE A 202 6.01 -12.58 29.14
N LYS A 203 5.50 -13.02 30.29
CA LYS A 203 4.49 -14.07 30.38
C LYS A 203 3.21 -13.70 29.63
N THR A 204 2.73 -12.47 29.80
CA THR A 204 1.53 -11.98 29.13
C THR A 204 1.74 -11.83 27.61
N CYS A 205 2.88 -11.31 27.20
CA CYS A 205 3.23 -11.15 25.79
C CYS A 205 3.28 -12.51 25.08
N ILE A 206 3.94 -13.51 25.65
CA ILE A 206 4.02 -14.86 25.04
C ILE A 206 2.66 -15.53 24.96
N ALA A 207 1.79 -15.34 25.96
CA ALA A 207 0.46 -15.93 26.00
C ALA A 207 -0.48 -15.34 24.92
N ASN A 208 -0.20 -14.13 24.44
CA ASN A 208 -1.04 -13.41 23.49
C ASN A 208 -0.26 -13.08 22.21
N PRO A 209 0.11 -14.09 21.40
CA PRO A 209 0.73 -13.83 20.11
C PRO A 209 -0.27 -13.06 19.23
N PRO A 210 0.19 -12.10 18.42
CA PRO A 210 -0.68 -11.37 17.50
C PRO A 210 -1.40 -12.36 16.62
N SER A 211 -2.73 -12.30 16.63
CA SER A 211 -3.53 -13.07 15.69
C SER A 211 -3.26 -12.52 14.29
N VAL A 212 -2.62 -13.32 13.47
CA VAL A 212 -2.58 -13.04 12.03
C VAL A 212 -3.99 -13.35 11.53
N SER A 213 -4.77 -12.32 11.23
CA SER A 213 -6.06 -12.51 10.57
C SER A 213 -5.82 -13.25 9.25
N ARG A 214 -6.81 -14.01 8.78
CA ARG A 214 -6.74 -14.70 7.47
C ARG A 214 -6.39 -13.73 6.32
N ASP A 215 -6.59 -12.44 6.53
CA ASP A 215 -6.32 -11.37 5.58
C ASP A 215 -4.92 -10.74 5.72
N GLY A 216 -4.04 -11.32 6.53
CA GLY A 216 -2.66 -10.85 6.71
C GLY A 216 -2.52 -9.52 7.47
N ALA A 217 -3.62 -8.97 8.00
CA ALA A 217 -3.55 -7.80 8.86
C ALA A 217 -3.07 -8.23 10.26
N VAL A 218 -1.94 -7.70 10.68
CA VAL A 218 -1.48 -7.81 12.07
C VAL A 218 -2.34 -6.85 12.89
N ASN A 219 -3.35 -7.39 13.56
CA ASN A 219 -4.07 -6.62 14.57
C ASN A 219 -3.13 -6.51 15.77
N GLY A 220 -2.57 -5.33 15.98
CA GLY A 220 -1.86 -4.99 17.19
C GLY A 220 -2.79 -5.17 18.42
N PRO A 221 -2.23 -5.31 19.62
CA PRO A 221 -3.01 -5.37 20.84
C PRO A 221 -3.86 -4.10 20.99
N PRO A 222 -5.04 -4.22 21.61
CA PRO A 222 -5.91 -3.08 21.92
C PRO A 222 -5.21 -2.04 22.80
#